data_17ecd42e0910c9c0584eb27912f1b617
#
_entry.id   17ecd42e0910c9c0584eb27912f1b617
#
_cell.length_a   1.000
_cell.length_b   1.000
_cell.length_c   1.000
_cell.angle_alpha   90.00
_cell.angle_beta   90.00
_cell.angle_gamma   90.00
#
_symmetry.space_group_name_H-M   'P 1'
#
loop_
_entity.id
_entity.type
_entity.pdbx_description
1 polymer ?
#
loop_
_entity_poly.entity_id
_entity_poly.type
_entity_poly.pdbx_seq_one_letter_code
_entity_poly.pdbx_strand_id
1 'polypeptide(L)'
;MFYSNDRCLIERGGMEQACVSRIYYYLQTLIKSDTELQRYDLDCEYNKNGEEAKWCIDVDTGERFKTRPDLILHKRATNHNNQVIVEFKGWWNNEYNSDVRKLRAFTNPDGIYRYQMGIFVKLNRDGPLYRYFKDSQEIEDLEFFPAHRS
;
A
#
# COMPACT_ATOMS: atom_id res chain seq x y z
N MET A 1 13.70 -3.78 -10.73
CA MET A 1 14.54 -4.03 -9.54
C MET A 1 14.17 -5.33 -8.82
N PHE A 2 13.00 -5.42 -8.15
CA PHE A 2 12.64 -6.62 -7.36
C PHE A 2 12.61 -7.90 -8.21
N TYR A 3 11.87 -7.94 -9.30
CA TYR A 3 11.78 -9.10 -10.18
C TYR A 3 13.09 -9.47 -10.90
N SER A 4 13.99 -8.51 -11.03
CA SER A 4 15.31 -8.77 -11.64
C SER A 4 16.30 -9.34 -10.63
N ASN A 5 16.24 -8.90 -9.37
CA ASN A 5 17.27 -9.20 -8.37
C ASN A 5 16.86 -10.26 -7.35
N ASP A 6 15.55 -10.33 -7.02
CA ASP A 6 15.01 -11.18 -5.95
C ASP A 6 13.96 -12.18 -6.45
N ARG A 7 14.02 -12.54 -7.74
CA ARG A 7 13.06 -13.45 -8.39
C ARG A 7 12.88 -14.78 -7.64
N CYS A 8 13.92 -15.27 -7.00
CA CYS A 8 13.86 -16.51 -6.21
C CYS A 8 12.82 -16.49 -5.09
N LEU A 9 12.51 -15.31 -4.52
CA LEU A 9 11.47 -15.16 -3.48
C LEU A 9 10.08 -15.39 -4.07
N ILE A 10 9.86 -14.93 -5.30
CA ILE A 10 8.59 -15.12 -6.01
C ILE A 10 8.43 -16.56 -6.47
N GLU A 11 9.48 -17.17 -7.02
CA GLU A 11 9.44 -18.54 -7.56
C GLU A 11 9.14 -19.57 -6.47
N ARG A 12 9.73 -19.41 -5.29
CA ARG A 12 9.48 -20.29 -4.14
C ARG A 12 8.06 -20.20 -3.61
N GLY A 13 7.49 -18.99 -3.57
CA GLY A 13 6.21 -18.72 -2.93
C GLY A 13 6.26 -18.80 -1.39
N GLY A 14 5.17 -18.40 -0.74
CA GLY A 14 5.02 -18.49 0.72
C GLY A 14 5.82 -17.48 1.55
N MET A 15 6.58 -16.58 0.92
CA MET A 15 7.49 -15.62 1.60
C MET A 15 7.07 -14.17 1.35
N GLU A 16 5.80 -13.84 1.59
CA GLU A 16 5.23 -12.51 1.31
C GLU A 16 5.98 -11.39 2.03
N GLN A 17 6.25 -11.54 3.33
CA GLN A 17 6.98 -10.54 4.10
C GLN A 17 8.42 -10.31 3.60
N ALA A 18 9.09 -11.37 3.14
CA ALA A 18 10.43 -11.24 2.54
C ALA A 18 10.37 -10.44 1.23
N CYS A 19 9.35 -10.68 0.40
CA CYS A 19 9.10 -9.91 -0.81
C CYS A 19 8.84 -8.43 -0.48
N VAL A 20 7.95 -8.14 0.46
CA VAL A 20 7.62 -6.78 0.91
C VAL A 20 8.86 -6.06 1.45
N SER A 21 9.69 -6.72 2.26
CA SER A 21 10.92 -6.14 2.81
C SER A 21 11.91 -5.75 1.70
N ARG A 22 12.05 -6.57 0.65
CA ARG A 22 12.92 -6.24 -0.49
C ARG A 22 12.35 -5.10 -1.32
N ILE A 23 11.06 -5.10 -1.57
CA ILE A 23 10.36 -4.01 -2.28
C ILE A 23 10.50 -2.70 -1.49
N TYR A 24 10.32 -2.74 -0.17
CA TYR A 24 10.53 -1.60 0.71
C TYR A 24 11.94 -1.01 0.55
N TYR A 25 12.97 -1.85 0.55
CA TYR A 25 14.35 -1.41 0.35
C TYR A 25 14.53 -0.66 -0.98
N TYR A 26 14.00 -1.19 -2.09
CA TYR A 26 14.10 -0.52 -3.39
C TYR A 26 13.32 0.80 -3.43
N LEU A 27 12.12 0.83 -2.85
CA LEU A 27 11.33 2.05 -2.77
C LEU A 27 11.98 3.13 -1.91
N GLN A 28 12.58 2.77 -0.78
CA GLN A 28 13.36 3.70 0.06
C GLN A 28 14.48 4.37 -0.74
N THR A 29 15.18 3.60 -1.55
CA THR A 29 16.27 4.13 -2.38
C THR A 29 15.74 5.12 -3.42
N LEU A 30 14.63 4.80 -4.08
CA LEU A 30 13.99 5.68 -5.06
C LEU A 30 13.44 6.97 -4.41
N ILE A 31 12.76 6.85 -3.27
CA ILE A 31 12.18 7.98 -2.54
C ILE A 31 13.26 8.96 -2.09
N LYS A 32 14.39 8.46 -1.58
CA LYS A 32 15.53 9.31 -1.17
C LYS A 32 16.17 10.08 -2.32
N SER A 33 16.07 9.58 -3.53
CA SER A 33 16.60 10.24 -4.73
C SER A 33 15.62 11.23 -5.39
N ASP A 34 14.35 11.22 -4.96
CA ASP A 34 13.31 12.09 -5.50
C ASP A 34 13.07 13.28 -4.57
N THR A 35 13.21 14.52 -5.10
CA THR A 35 13.12 15.77 -4.33
C THR A 35 11.74 16.02 -3.72
N GLU A 36 10.67 15.52 -4.35
CA GLU A 36 9.30 15.68 -3.86
C GLU A 36 8.94 14.59 -2.85
N LEU A 37 9.35 13.35 -3.11
CA LEU A 37 8.98 12.19 -2.29
C LEU A 37 9.80 12.09 -0.99
N GLN A 38 11.05 12.57 -0.97
CA GLN A 38 11.92 12.51 0.22
C GLN A 38 11.37 13.23 1.46
N ARG A 39 10.35 14.06 1.31
CA ARG A 39 9.65 14.73 2.42
C ARG A 39 8.64 13.85 3.14
N TYR A 40 8.35 12.67 2.60
CA TYR A 40 7.47 11.68 3.20
C TYR A 40 8.25 10.53 3.82
N ASP A 41 7.61 9.86 4.77
CA ASP A 41 8.12 8.65 5.41
C ASP A 41 7.52 7.41 4.73
N LEU A 42 8.36 6.46 4.35
CA LEU A 42 7.94 5.13 3.90
C LEU A 42 8.07 4.16 5.08
N ASP A 43 6.98 3.58 5.50
CA ASP A 43 6.93 2.62 6.60
C ASP A 43 6.25 1.31 6.18
N CYS A 44 6.76 0.18 6.68
CA CYS A 44 6.08 -1.10 6.58
C CYS A 44 5.47 -1.52 7.92
N GLU A 45 4.34 -2.24 7.84
CA GLU A 45 3.59 -2.76 8.99
C GLU A 45 3.28 -1.69 10.07
N TYR A 46 3.10 -0.44 9.65
CA TYR A 46 2.88 0.67 10.57
C TYR A 46 1.45 0.65 11.13
N ASN A 47 1.30 0.10 12.33
CA ASN A 47 0.00 -0.15 12.95
C ASN A 47 -0.42 0.88 14.02
N LYS A 48 0.26 2.03 14.09
CA LYS A 48 -0.05 3.07 15.06
C LYS A 48 -0.79 4.26 14.46
N ASN A 49 -1.70 4.81 15.25
CA ASN A 49 -2.35 6.11 15.05
C ASN A 49 -2.16 6.89 16.34
N GLY A 50 -1.10 7.70 16.42
CA GLY A 50 -0.62 8.21 17.69
C GLY A 50 -0.12 7.06 18.59
N GLU A 51 -0.64 6.95 19.80
CA GLU A 51 -0.30 5.88 20.76
C GLU A 51 -1.14 4.61 20.58
N GLU A 52 -2.27 4.70 19.87
CA GLU A 52 -3.21 3.61 19.68
C GLU A 52 -2.88 2.75 18.44
N ALA A 53 -3.38 1.52 18.42
CA ALA A 53 -3.34 0.68 17.22
C ALA A 53 -4.26 1.24 16.13
N LYS A 54 -3.86 1.10 14.87
CA LYS A 54 -4.71 1.49 13.73
C LYS A 54 -5.96 0.64 13.67
N TRP A 55 -7.07 1.30 13.43
CA TRP A 55 -8.36 0.68 13.16
C TRP A 55 -9.10 1.47 12.08
N CYS A 56 -9.93 0.78 11.34
CA CYS A 56 -10.76 1.34 10.28
C CYS A 56 -12.23 1.02 10.50
N ILE A 57 -13.08 1.74 9.78
CA ILE A 57 -14.49 1.43 9.65
C ILE A 57 -14.72 0.87 8.25
N ASP A 58 -15.33 -0.28 8.17
CA ASP A 58 -15.76 -0.89 6.91
C ASP A 58 -16.77 0.02 6.21
N VAL A 59 -16.53 0.35 4.96
CA VAL A 59 -17.36 1.30 4.20
C VAL A 59 -18.74 0.75 3.83
N ASP A 60 -18.90 -0.57 3.82
CA ASP A 60 -20.16 -1.23 3.45
C ASP A 60 -20.98 -1.58 4.70
N THR A 61 -20.35 -2.02 5.78
CA THR A 61 -21.05 -2.52 6.99
C THR A 61 -21.05 -1.54 8.16
N GLY A 62 -20.14 -0.57 8.18
CA GLY A 62 -19.93 0.32 9.31
C GLY A 62 -19.21 -0.34 10.49
N GLU A 63 -18.79 -1.58 10.37
CA GLU A 63 -18.08 -2.30 11.44
C GLU A 63 -16.65 -1.79 11.61
N ARG A 64 -16.25 -1.68 12.88
CA ARG A 64 -14.87 -1.34 13.24
C ARG A 64 -13.99 -2.57 13.22
N PHE A 65 -12.82 -2.47 12.58
CA PHE A 65 -11.83 -3.54 12.55
C PHE A 65 -10.41 -3.00 12.76
N LYS A 66 -9.59 -3.79 13.45
CA LYS A 66 -8.14 -3.52 13.58
C LYS A 66 -7.42 -3.87 12.30
N THR A 67 -6.41 -3.09 11.95
CA THR A 67 -5.67 -3.30 10.72
C THR A 67 -4.23 -2.85 10.84
N ARG A 68 -3.39 -3.47 10.03
CA ARG A 68 -1.99 -3.12 9.86
C ARG A 68 -1.68 -3.15 8.36
N PRO A 69 -1.43 -2.00 7.74
CA PRO A 69 -1.06 -1.97 6.33
C PRO A 69 0.33 -2.56 6.11
N ASP A 70 0.54 -3.19 4.94
CA ASP A 70 1.84 -3.74 4.60
C ASP A 70 2.87 -2.62 4.37
N LEU A 71 2.48 -1.56 3.67
CA LEU A 71 3.35 -0.43 3.37
C LEU A 71 2.56 0.85 3.20
N ILE A 72 3.10 1.95 3.74
CA ILE A 72 2.51 3.28 3.62
C ILE A 72 3.55 4.35 3.30
N LEU A 73 3.16 5.31 2.48
CA LEU A 73 3.87 6.57 2.28
C LEU A 73 3.04 7.69 2.92
N HIS A 74 3.59 8.30 3.96
CA HIS A 74 2.85 9.25 4.79
C HIS A 74 3.77 10.27 5.44
N LYS A 75 3.22 11.10 6.31
CA LYS A 75 3.97 11.91 7.26
C LYS A 75 3.71 11.38 8.67
N ARG A 76 4.75 10.93 9.37
CA ARG A 76 4.61 10.40 10.73
C ARG A 76 3.98 11.42 11.68
N ALA A 77 3.28 10.94 12.69
CA ALA A 77 2.60 11.72 13.71
C ALA A 77 1.45 12.63 13.22
N THR A 78 0.95 12.43 11.99
CA THR A 78 -0.19 13.17 11.46
C THR A 78 -0.99 12.32 10.47
N ASN A 79 -2.27 12.62 10.29
CA ASN A 79 -3.11 12.04 9.24
C ASN A 79 -3.39 13.04 8.10
N HIS A 80 -2.69 14.17 8.05
CA HIS A 80 -2.96 15.20 7.05
C HIS A 80 -2.26 14.97 5.71
N ASN A 81 -1.22 14.16 5.66
CA ASN A 81 -0.39 13.95 4.47
C ASN A 81 -0.20 12.45 4.18
N ASN A 82 -1.28 11.68 4.23
CA ASN A 82 -1.29 10.27 3.87
C ASN A 82 -1.38 10.14 2.34
N GLN A 83 -0.29 9.71 1.69
CA GLN A 83 -0.18 9.68 0.24
C GLN A 83 -0.65 8.35 -0.33
N VAL A 84 0.05 7.28 0.00
CA VAL A 84 -0.20 5.96 -0.60
C VAL A 84 -0.24 4.89 0.49
N ILE A 85 -1.17 3.96 0.36
CA ILE A 85 -1.22 2.72 1.12
C ILE A 85 -1.15 1.54 0.16
N VAL A 86 -0.34 0.54 0.48
CA VAL A 86 -0.14 -0.63 -0.36
C VAL A 86 -0.38 -1.89 0.45
N GLU A 87 -1.14 -2.80 -0.14
CA GLU A 87 -1.31 -4.19 0.33
C GLU A 87 -0.75 -5.14 -0.72
N PHE A 88 0.00 -6.13 -0.27
CA PHE A 88 0.63 -7.12 -1.12
C PHE A 88 -0.01 -8.49 -0.94
N LYS A 89 -0.05 -9.26 -2.02
CA LYS A 89 -0.48 -10.65 -1.99
C LYS A 89 0.35 -11.49 -2.95
N GLY A 90 0.95 -12.56 -2.44
CA GLY A 90 1.66 -13.52 -3.30
C GLY A 90 0.70 -14.34 -4.16
N TRP A 91 1.18 -14.83 -5.30
CA TRP A 91 0.41 -15.66 -6.24
C TRP A 91 -0.15 -16.95 -5.61
N TRP A 92 0.48 -17.43 -4.55
CA TRP A 92 0.09 -18.62 -3.78
C TRP A 92 -1.10 -18.41 -2.84
N ASN A 93 -1.59 -17.18 -2.69
CA ASN A 93 -2.73 -16.83 -1.85
C ASN A 93 -3.74 -16.00 -2.63
N ASN A 94 -4.98 -16.51 -2.73
CA ASN A 94 -6.06 -15.84 -3.44
C ASN A 94 -7.08 -15.14 -2.53
N GLU A 95 -6.87 -15.19 -1.21
CA GLU A 95 -7.72 -14.53 -0.22
C GLU A 95 -7.35 -13.06 -0.07
N TYR A 96 -7.90 -12.19 -0.92
CA TYR A 96 -7.59 -10.75 -0.95
C TYR A 96 -8.77 -9.83 -0.58
N ASN A 97 -9.94 -10.38 -0.22
CA ASN A 97 -11.10 -9.57 0.15
C ASN A 97 -10.81 -8.66 1.35
N SER A 98 -10.06 -9.13 2.34
CA SER A 98 -9.64 -8.33 3.49
C SER A 98 -8.73 -7.16 3.09
N ASP A 99 -7.87 -7.34 2.09
CA ASP A 99 -6.95 -6.31 1.60
C ASP A 99 -7.71 -5.22 0.84
N VAL A 100 -8.66 -5.62 0.00
CA VAL A 100 -9.58 -4.68 -0.69
C VAL A 100 -10.40 -3.88 0.33
N ARG A 101 -10.95 -4.55 1.35
CA ARG A 101 -11.68 -3.90 2.45
C ARG A 101 -10.84 -2.84 3.16
N LYS A 102 -9.58 -3.16 3.48
CA LYS A 102 -8.63 -2.21 4.07
C LYS A 102 -8.40 -1.00 3.15
N LEU A 103 -8.06 -1.24 1.88
CA LEU A 103 -7.75 -0.17 0.92
C LEU A 103 -8.92 0.79 0.73
N ARG A 104 -10.16 0.26 0.65
CA ARG A 104 -11.37 1.08 0.58
C ARG A 104 -11.56 1.92 1.85
N ALA A 105 -11.35 1.33 3.03
CA ALA A 105 -11.49 2.05 4.30
C ALA A 105 -10.41 3.12 4.50
N PHE A 106 -9.16 2.84 4.15
CA PHE A 106 -8.06 3.80 4.27
C PHE A 106 -8.16 4.97 3.28
N THR A 107 -8.75 4.75 2.11
CA THR A 107 -8.95 5.81 1.10
C THR A 107 -10.28 6.54 1.24
N ASN A 108 -11.09 6.21 2.25
CA ASN A 108 -12.37 6.87 2.50
C ASN A 108 -12.16 8.37 2.79
N PRO A 109 -12.73 9.28 1.98
CA PRO A 109 -12.59 10.73 2.18
C PRO A 109 -13.21 11.23 3.48
N ASP A 110 -14.21 10.51 4.01
CA ASP A 110 -14.88 10.81 5.28
C ASP A 110 -14.23 10.08 6.47
N GLY A 111 -13.22 9.26 6.20
CA GLY A 111 -12.46 8.52 7.22
C GLY A 111 -11.37 9.36 7.89
N ILE A 112 -10.75 8.79 8.92
CA ILE A 112 -9.68 9.46 9.67
C ILE A 112 -8.34 9.48 8.94
N TYR A 113 -8.07 8.51 8.06
CA TYR A 113 -6.76 8.39 7.39
C TYR A 113 -6.69 9.10 6.04
N ARG A 114 -7.70 9.00 5.20
CA ARG A 114 -7.85 9.71 3.93
C ARG A 114 -6.63 9.63 3.02
N TYR A 115 -6.09 8.40 2.82
CA TYR A 115 -5.02 8.19 1.85
C TYR A 115 -5.45 8.60 0.45
N GLN A 116 -4.58 9.28 -0.28
CA GLN A 116 -4.85 9.76 -1.64
C GLN A 116 -5.01 8.59 -2.62
N MET A 117 -4.27 7.50 -2.39
CA MET A 117 -4.29 6.31 -3.23
C MET A 117 -4.08 5.03 -2.41
N GLY A 118 -4.88 4.02 -2.69
CA GLY A 118 -4.66 2.65 -2.27
C GLY A 118 -4.21 1.79 -3.43
N ILE A 119 -3.23 0.93 -3.23
CA ILE A 119 -2.71 0.03 -4.26
C ILE A 119 -2.72 -1.40 -3.73
N PHE A 120 -3.42 -2.29 -4.41
CA PHE A 120 -3.26 -3.73 -4.22
C PHE A 120 -2.25 -4.26 -5.23
N VAL A 121 -1.27 -5.01 -4.77
CA VAL A 121 -0.22 -5.59 -5.61
C VAL A 121 -0.27 -7.11 -5.51
N LYS A 122 -0.68 -7.78 -6.57
CA LYS A 122 -0.56 -9.24 -6.71
C LYS A 122 0.82 -9.56 -7.27
N LEU A 123 1.63 -10.22 -6.47
CA LEU A 123 2.98 -10.64 -6.86
C LEU A 123 2.90 -11.98 -7.62
N ASN A 124 2.71 -11.94 -8.93
CA ASN A 124 2.71 -13.13 -9.79
C ASN A 124 4.13 -13.48 -10.24
N ARG A 125 4.33 -14.72 -10.73
CA ARG A 125 5.64 -15.21 -11.20
C ARG A 125 6.18 -14.43 -12.39
N ASP A 126 5.29 -13.98 -13.27
CA ASP A 126 5.64 -13.30 -14.52
C ASP A 126 5.66 -11.77 -14.40
N GLY A 127 5.29 -11.25 -13.25
CA GLY A 127 5.24 -9.81 -12.97
C GLY A 127 4.05 -9.42 -12.10
N PRO A 128 4.06 -8.21 -11.54
CA PRO A 128 3.00 -7.76 -10.66
C PRO A 128 1.73 -7.40 -11.44
N LEU A 129 0.59 -7.62 -10.80
CA LEU A 129 -0.69 -7.09 -11.23
C LEU A 129 -1.15 -6.09 -10.20
N TYR A 130 -1.67 -4.94 -10.64
CA TYR A 130 -2.08 -3.84 -9.78
C TYR A 130 -3.59 -3.61 -9.85
N ARG A 131 -4.17 -3.22 -8.70
CA ARG A 131 -5.51 -2.64 -8.60
C ARG A 131 -5.39 -1.36 -7.78
N TYR A 132 -6.13 -0.34 -8.17
CA TYR A 132 -6.03 1.00 -7.58
C TYR A 132 -7.34 1.40 -6.94
N PHE A 133 -7.24 2.09 -5.79
CA PHE A 133 -8.38 2.53 -5.00
C PHE A 133 -8.23 4.02 -4.68
N LYS A 134 -9.31 4.76 -4.88
CA LYS A 134 -9.42 6.16 -4.52
C LYS A 134 -10.84 6.44 -4.03
N ASP A 135 -10.98 7.26 -2.99
CA ASP A 135 -12.27 7.64 -2.42
C ASP A 135 -13.20 6.43 -2.16
N SER A 136 -12.63 5.37 -1.56
CA SER A 136 -13.29 4.08 -1.27
C SER A 136 -13.71 3.25 -2.49
N GLN A 137 -13.36 3.66 -3.71
CA GLN A 137 -13.73 2.97 -4.94
C GLN A 137 -12.51 2.42 -5.67
N GLU A 138 -12.67 1.27 -6.32
CA GLU A 138 -11.68 0.79 -7.28
C GLU A 138 -11.74 1.64 -8.54
N ILE A 139 -10.58 2.05 -9.06
CA ILE A 139 -10.46 2.85 -10.28
C ILE A 139 -9.74 2.04 -11.36
N GLU A 140 -10.25 2.08 -12.59
CA GLU A 140 -9.70 1.29 -13.70
C GLU A 140 -8.56 2.01 -14.43
N ASP A 141 -8.47 3.35 -14.34
CA ASP A 141 -7.55 4.16 -15.12
C ASP A 141 -6.52 4.91 -14.29
N LEU A 142 -5.25 4.81 -14.69
CA LEU A 142 -4.11 5.54 -14.16
C LEU A 142 -3.99 7.00 -14.68
N GLU A 143 -4.98 7.53 -15.38
CA GLU A 143 -4.97 8.91 -15.87
C GLU A 143 -4.86 9.98 -14.76
N PHE A 144 -4.97 9.57 -13.50
CA PHE A 144 -4.82 10.45 -12.35
C PHE A 144 -3.39 10.66 -11.86
N PHE A 145 -2.41 9.97 -12.43
CA PHE A 145 -1.03 10.34 -12.19
C PHE A 145 -0.60 11.29 -13.31
N PRO A 146 -0.45 12.59 -13.04
CA PRO A 146 0.17 13.46 -14.02
C PRO A 146 1.56 12.88 -14.31
N ALA A 147 1.77 12.46 -15.56
CA ALA A 147 3.08 12.08 -16.01
C ALA A 147 4.02 13.23 -15.63
N HIS A 148 5.03 12.94 -14.81
CA HIS A 148 6.07 13.92 -14.56
C HIS A 148 6.62 14.31 -15.92
N ARG A 149 6.28 15.52 -16.36
CA ARG A 149 6.93 16.11 -17.52
C ARG A 149 8.38 16.32 -17.11
N SER A 150 9.23 15.48 -17.68
CA SER A 150 10.68 15.64 -17.68
C SER A 150 11.09 17.02 -18.22
#